data_5cbe31e39c58f7f9ac531d37b60ee193
#
_entry.id   5cbe31e39c58f7f9ac531d37b60ee193
#
_cell.length_a   1.000
_cell.length_b   1.000
_cell.length_c   1.000
_cell.angle_alpha   90.00
_cell.angle_beta   90.00
_cell.angle_gamma   90.00
#
_symmetry.space_group_name_H-M   'P 1'
#
loop_
_entity.id
_entity.type
_entity.pdbx_description
1 polymer ?
#
loop_
_entity_poly.entity_id
_entity_poly.type
_entity_poly.pdbx_seq_one_letter_code
_entity_poly.pdbx_strand_id
1 'polypeptide(L)'
;MQDMNFRVALQYEYTVLGLDDCLERLGHHESDELAVQITAYVDNVVDVQELMEEAELKQAAVDQVNDLEEELGRVSERLTETETEAMSQQVAYETRVEELQREIMQLNKVKQEVEVEYSTLKRTVQNKEEEGKKRQSMLEVRSLIFS
;
A
#
# COMPACT_ATOMS: atom_id res chain seq x y z
N MET A 1 -37.31 18.77 -30.00
CA MET A 1 -36.34 17.66 -30.05
C MET A 1 -37.01 16.49 -30.75
N GLN A 2 -36.65 16.21 -32.01
CA GLN A 2 -37.21 15.01 -32.67
C GLN A 2 -36.63 13.77 -31.98
N ASP A 3 -37.50 12.87 -31.58
CA ASP A 3 -37.11 11.61 -30.98
C ASP A 3 -36.22 10.81 -31.94
N MET A 4 -35.01 10.48 -31.56
CA MET A 4 -34.06 9.72 -32.38
C MET A 4 -34.65 8.37 -32.82
N ASN A 5 -35.40 7.72 -31.94
CA ASN A 5 -36.07 6.45 -32.23
C ASN A 5 -37.10 6.60 -33.36
N PHE A 6 -37.84 7.72 -33.37
CA PHE A 6 -38.78 8.02 -34.46
C PHE A 6 -38.08 8.25 -35.81
N ARG A 7 -36.94 8.96 -35.78
CA ARG A 7 -36.11 9.18 -36.98
C ARG A 7 -35.58 7.87 -37.55
N VAL A 8 -35.03 7.02 -36.71
CA VAL A 8 -34.51 5.70 -37.12
C VAL A 8 -35.60 4.79 -37.66
N ALA A 9 -36.77 4.75 -37.02
CA ALA A 9 -37.92 3.97 -37.49
C ALA A 9 -38.40 4.47 -38.86
N LEU A 10 -38.51 5.79 -39.03
CA LEU A 10 -38.93 6.40 -40.28
C LEU A 10 -37.92 6.12 -41.40
N GLN A 11 -36.63 6.26 -41.12
CA GLN A 11 -35.54 5.95 -42.04
C GLN A 11 -35.60 4.47 -42.50
N TYR A 12 -35.79 3.56 -41.58
CA TYR A 12 -35.93 2.12 -41.89
C TYR A 12 -37.12 1.85 -42.82
N GLU A 13 -38.27 2.43 -42.52
CA GLU A 13 -39.45 2.30 -43.36
C GLU A 13 -39.23 2.79 -44.80
N TYR A 14 -38.59 3.96 -44.97
CA TYR A 14 -38.23 4.47 -46.28
C TYR A 14 -37.20 3.60 -47.01
N THR A 15 -36.23 3.06 -46.32
CA THR A 15 -35.26 2.15 -46.91
C THR A 15 -35.94 0.86 -47.41
N VAL A 16 -36.88 0.31 -46.66
CA VAL A 16 -37.66 -0.87 -47.03
C VAL A 16 -38.56 -0.57 -48.25
N LEU A 17 -39.07 0.66 -48.36
CA LEU A 17 -39.88 1.09 -49.51
C LEU A 17 -39.05 1.42 -50.77
N GLY A 18 -37.72 1.29 -50.70
CA GLY A 18 -36.84 1.51 -51.86
C GLY A 18 -36.39 2.93 -52.07
N LEU A 19 -36.41 3.80 -51.03
CA LEU A 19 -35.96 5.19 -51.14
C LEU A 19 -34.49 5.26 -51.56
N ASP A 20 -33.63 4.40 -51.10
CA ASP A 20 -32.20 4.47 -51.43
C ASP A 20 -31.96 4.24 -52.94
N ASP A 21 -32.61 3.23 -53.54
CA ASP A 21 -32.56 3.03 -54.98
C ASP A 21 -33.17 4.18 -55.78
N CYS A 22 -34.20 4.80 -55.24
CA CYS A 22 -34.83 5.98 -55.85
C CYS A 22 -33.89 7.22 -55.81
N LEU A 23 -33.20 7.43 -54.68
CA LEU A 23 -32.25 8.54 -54.54
C LEU A 23 -31.03 8.35 -55.44
N GLU A 24 -30.53 7.14 -55.59
CA GLU A 24 -29.43 6.84 -56.52
C GLU A 24 -29.81 7.16 -57.98
N ARG A 25 -31.00 6.78 -58.42
CA ARG A 25 -31.50 7.11 -59.74
C ARG A 25 -31.71 8.63 -59.95
N LEU A 26 -32.21 9.32 -58.93
CA LEU A 26 -32.43 10.78 -58.97
C LEU A 26 -31.12 11.58 -58.89
N GLY A 27 -30.06 11.03 -58.33
CA GLY A 27 -28.72 11.63 -58.26
C GLY A 27 -28.09 11.89 -59.63
N HIS A 28 -28.59 11.24 -60.68
CA HIS A 28 -28.19 11.49 -62.08
C HIS A 28 -28.97 12.59 -62.75
N HIS A 29 -29.90 13.24 -62.04
CA HIS A 29 -30.68 14.36 -62.57
C HIS A 29 -29.93 15.69 -62.51
N GLU A 30 -30.10 16.55 -63.51
CA GLU A 30 -29.38 17.84 -63.65
C GLU A 30 -29.93 18.98 -62.75
N SER A 31 -30.78 18.68 -61.76
CA SER A 31 -31.33 19.71 -60.87
C SER A 31 -30.40 19.87 -59.63
N ASP A 32 -29.83 21.10 -59.53
CA ASP A 32 -28.94 21.44 -58.38
C ASP A 32 -29.71 21.44 -57.05
N GLU A 33 -30.96 21.88 -57.02
CA GLU A 33 -31.80 21.88 -55.82
C GLU A 33 -32.08 20.47 -55.33
N LEU A 34 -32.34 19.53 -56.25
CA LEU A 34 -32.57 18.12 -55.92
C LEU A 34 -31.29 17.46 -55.41
N ALA A 35 -30.15 17.76 -56.03
CA ALA A 35 -28.85 17.26 -55.58
C ALA A 35 -28.52 17.70 -54.14
N VAL A 36 -28.80 18.93 -53.77
CA VAL A 36 -28.62 19.47 -52.42
C VAL A 36 -29.52 18.72 -51.42
N GLN A 37 -30.78 18.46 -51.75
CA GLN A 37 -31.70 17.74 -50.87
C GLN A 37 -31.29 16.26 -50.68
N ILE A 38 -30.84 15.59 -51.76
CA ILE A 38 -30.35 14.22 -51.70
C ILE A 38 -29.09 14.13 -50.82
N THR A 39 -28.13 15.04 -51.02
CA THR A 39 -26.92 15.10 -50.21
C THR A 39 -27.25 15.34 -48.74
N ALA A 40 -28.15 16.26 -48.43
CA ALA A 40 -28.59 16.55 -47.07
C ALA A 40 -29.25 15.32 -46.41
N TYR A 41 -30.03 14.54 -47.15
CA TYR A 41 -30.62 13.31 -46.64
C TYR A 41 -29.54 12.25 -46.33
N VAL A 42 -28.65 12.00 -47.30
CA VAL A 42 -27.57 10.99 -47.18
C VAL A 42 -26.63 11.32 -46.04
N ASP A 43 -26.25 12.59 -45.91
CA ASP A 43 -25.35 13.03 -44.80
C ASP A 43 -25.99 12.94 -43.42
N ASN A 44 -27.33 12.92 -43.36
CA ASN A 44 -28.09 12.81 -42.11
C ASN A 44 -28.65 11.41 -41.84
N VAL A 45 -28.33 10.42 -42.67
CA VAL A 45 -28.68 9.02 -42.40
C VAL A 45 -28.02 8.57 -41.12
N VAL A 46 -28.80 7.95 -40.23
CA VAL A 46 -28.33 7.43 -38.98
C VAL A 46 -27.82 6.01 -39.19
N ASP A 47 -26.55 5.78 -38.96
CA ASP A 47 -25.98 4.42 -38.90
C ASP A 47 -26.28 3.81 -37.54
N VAL A 48 -27.29 2.93 -37.51
CA VAL A 48 -27.73 2.26 -36.28
C VAL A 48 -26.69 1.28 -35.78
N GLN A 49 -25.94 0.63 -36.68
CA GLN A 49 -24.89 -0.31 -36.29
C GLN A 49 -23.73 0.42 -35.59
N GLU A 50 -23.26 1.54 -36.16
CA GLU A 50 -22.20 2.35 -35.55
C GLU A 50 -22.62 2.87 -34.17
N LEU A 51 -23.89 3.33 -34.04
CA LEU A 51 -24.40 3.78 -32.72
C LEU A 51 -24.48 2.65 -31.69
N MET A 52 -24.82 1.43 -32.09
CA MET A 52 -24.86 0.28 -31.22
C MET A 52 -23.44 -0.12 -30.78
N GLU A 53 -22.49 -0.18 -31.71
CA GLU A 53 -21.09 -0.46 -31.40
C GLU A 53 -20.50 0.59 -30.43
N GLU A 54 -20.81 1.88 -30.66
CA GLU A 54 -20.40 2.97 -29.76
C GLU A 54 -21.04 2.82 -28.37
N ALA A 55 -22.32 2.43 -28.31
CA ALA A 55 -23.02 2.21 -27.03
C ALA A 55 -22.44 1.02 -26.27
N GLU A 56 -22.10 -0.08 -26.95
CA GLU A 56 -21.46 -1.25 -26.35
C GLU A 56 -20.05 -0.91 -25.80
N LEU A 57 -19.26 -0.15 -26.58
CA LEU A 57 -17.93 0.32 -26.12
C LEU A 57 -18.04 1.22 -24.89
N LYS A 58 -19.01 2.14 -24.88
CA LYS A 58 -19.27 3.00 -23.72
C LYS A 58 -19.67 2.18 -22.49
N GLN A 59 -20.56 1.19 -22.67
CA GLN A 59 -20.98 0.33 -21.57
C GLN A 59 -19.80 -0.48 -21.02
N ALA A 60 -18.98 -1.08 -21.89
CA ALA A 60 -17.80 -1.81 -21.49
C ALA A 60 -16.79 -0.93 -20.71
N ALA A 61 -16.63 0.33 -21.15
CA ALA A 61 -15.77 1.29 -20.44
C ALA A 61 -16.32 1.65 -19.05
N VAL A 62 -17.66 1.82 -18.92
CA VAL A 62 -18.31 2.07 -17.62
C VAL A 62 -18.13 0.88 -16.69
N ASP A 63 -18.33 -0.34 -17.19
CA ASP A 63 -18.15 -1.55 -16.41
C ASP A 63 -16.71 -1.68 -15.91
N GLN A 64 -15.72 -1.38 -16.77
CA GLN A 64 -14.31 -1.38 -16.38
C GLN A 64 -13.97 -0.33 -15.32
N VAL A 65 -14.58 0.87 -15.41
CA VAL A 65 -14.42 1.91 -14.37
C VAL A 65 -14.97 1.42 -13.04
N ASN A 66 -16.15 0.82 -13.02
CA ASN A 66 -16.76 0.28 -11.80
C ASN A 66 -15.88 -0.82 -11.16
N ASP A 67 -15.34 -1.73 -11.98
CA ASP A 67 -14.43 -2.79 -11.50
C ASP A 67 -13.14 -2.20 -10.87
N LEU A 68 -12.57 -1.18 -11.53
CA LEU A 68 -11.37 -0.50 -11.02
C LEU A 68 -11.64 0.28 -9.74
N GLU A 69 -12.81 0.92 -9.61
CA GLU A 69 -13.21 1.61 -8.39
C GLU A 69 -13.37 0.63 -7.22
N GLU A 70 -13.96 -0.54 -7.46
CA GLU A 70 -14.08 -1.61 -6.45
C GLU A 70 -12.70 -2.16 -6.04
N GLU A 71 -11.80 -2.37 -6.99
CA GLU A 71 -10.44 -2.83 -6.71
C GLU A 71 -9.65 -1.77 -5.93
N LEU A 72 -9.77 -0.50 -6.30
CA LEU A 72 -9.17 0.62 -5.58
C LEU A 72 -9.65 0.68 -4.13
N GLY A 73 -10.96 0.48 -3.91
CA GLY A 73 -11.54 0.41 -2.58
C GLY A 73 -10.91 -0.69 -1.74
N ARG A 74 -10.80 -1.91 -2.29
CA ARG A 74 -10.17 -3.05 -1.61
C ARG A 74 -8.69 -2.83 -1.29
N VAL A 75 -7.94 -2.25 -2.23
CA VAL A 75 -6.51 -1.93 -2.02
C VAL A 75 -6.34 -0.86 -0.95
N SER A 76 -7.18 0.17 -0.96
CA SER A 76 -7.17 1.25 0.04
C SER A 76 -7.46 0.72 1.45
N GLU A 77 -8.43 -0.18 1.59
CA GLU A 77 -8.76 -0.82 2.87
C GLU A 77 -7.57 -1.66 3.40
N ARG A 78 -6.98 -2.50 2.54
CA ARG A 78 -5.79 -3.29 2.90
C ARG A 78 -4.59 -2.42 3.29
N LEU A 79 -4.41 -1.29 2.61
CA LEU A 79 -3.36 -0.34 2.96
C LEU A 79 -3.57 0.21 4.37
N THR A 80 -4.79 0.64 4.69
CA THR A 80 -5.15 1.17 6.01
C THR A 80 -4.95 0.12 7.12
N GLU A 81 -5.35 -1.13 6.87
CA GLU A 81 -5.10 -2.24 7.79
C GLU A 81 -3.61 -2.46 8.03
N THR A 82 -2.82 -2.53 6.96
CA THR A 82 -1.36 -2.73 7.04
C THR A 82 -0.67 -1.58 7.78
N GLU A 83 -1.07 -0.34 7.53
CA GLU A 83 -0.55 0.84 8.24
C GLU A 83 -0.89 0.78 9.73
N THR A 84 -2.11 0.38 10.08
CA THR A 84 -2.55 0.25 11.47
C THR A 84 -1.77 -0.85 12.20
N GLU A 85 -1.57 -1.99 11.56
CA GLU A 85 -0.75 -3.08 12.09
C GLU A 85 0.72 -2.66 12.28
N ALA A 86 1.29 -1.98 11.28
CA ALA A 86 2.67 -1.48 11.36
C ALA A 86 2.86 -0.48 12.51
N MET A 87 1.92 0.44 12.71
CA MET A 87 1.95 1.38 13.83
C MET A 87 1.85 0.65 15.18
N SER A 88 0.98 -0.35 15.28
CA SER A 88 0.84 -1.17 16.50
C SER A 88 2.12 -1.92 16.82
N GLN A 89 2.76 -2.53 15.82
CA GLN A 89 4.04 -3.22 15.97
C GLN A 89 5.16 -2.25 16.36
N GLN A 90 5.20 -1.05 15.78
CA GLN A 90 6.19 -0.04 16.13
C GLN A 90 6.10 0.33 17.61
N VAL A 91 4.90 0.62 18.12
CA VAL A 91 4.68 0.95 19.53
C VAL A 91 5.11 -0.21 20.43
N ALA A 92 4.81 -1.45 20.05
CA ALA A 92 5.23 -2.62 20.81
C ALA A 92 6.77 -2.77 20.86
N TYR A 93 7.45 -2.53 19.74
CA TYR A 93 8.91 -2.55 19.70
C TYR A 93 9.54 -1.42 20.51
N GLU A 94 9.00 -0.21 20.43
CA GLU A 94 9.47 0.93 21.24
C GLU A 94 9.36 0.64 22.74
N THR A 95 8.21 0.10 23.18
CA THR A 95 8.01 -0.33 24.56
C THR A 95 9.01 -1.39 24.97
N ARG A 96 9.28 -2.38 24.12
CA ARG A 96 10.24 -3.45 24.42
C ARG A 96 11.67 -2.93 24.49
N VAL A 97 12.04 -1.99 23.63
CA VAL A 97 13.35 -1.32 23.66
C VAL A 97 13.52 -0.57 24.99
N GLU A 98 12.51 0.16 25.44
CA GLU A 98 12.56 0.86 26.74
C GLU A 98 12.69 -0.09 27.92
N GLU A 99 11.99 -1.21 27.91
CA GLU A 99 12.10 -2.26 28.94
C GLU A 99 13.52 -2.83 28.99
N LEU A 100 14.07 -3.20 27.82
CA LEU A 100 15.43 -3.72 27.73
C LEU A 100 16.48 -2.72 28.18
N GLN A 101 16.30 -1.44 27.85
CA GLN A 101 17.20 -0.38 28.34
C GLN A 101 17.17 -0.26 29.87
N ARG A 102 15.99 -0.37 30.49
CA ARG A 102 15.87 -0.39 31.97
C ARG A 102 16.55 -1.62 32.56
N GLU A 103 16.37 -2.78 31.99
CA GLU A 103 17.04 -4.04 32.43
C GLU A 103 18.56 -3.92 32.32
N ILE A 104 19.09 -3.40 31.20
CA ILE A 104 20.53 -3.16 31.02
C ILE A 104 21.06 -2.21 32.08
N MET A 105 20.36 -1.12 32.35
CA MET A 105 20.77 -0.15 33.37
C MET A 105 20.83 -0.79 34.76
N GLN A 106 19.83 -1.60 35.10
CA GLN A 106 19.79 -2.32 36.37
C GLN A 106 20.90 -3.36 36.50
N LEU A 107 21.13 -4.15 35.43
CA LEU A 107 22.23 -5.13 35.41
C LEU A 107 23.60 -4.47 35.51
N ASN A 108 23.82 -3.35 34.87
CA ASN A 108 25.07 -2.59 35.00
C ASN A 108 25.28 -2.08 36.42
N LYS A 109 24.23 -1.64 37.10
CA LYS A 109 24.29 -1.23 38.51
C LYS A 109 24.68 -2.40 39.40
N VAL A 110 24.02 -3.54 39.28
CA VAL A 110 24.33 -4.75 40.02
C VAL A 110 25.75 -5.23 39.73
N LYS A 111 26.20 -5.19 38.48
CA LYS A 111 27.56 -5.51 38.08
C LYS A 111 28.57 -4.62 38.80
N GLN A 112 28.37 -3.33 38.87
CA GLN A 112 29.25 -2.40 39.57
C GLN A 112 29.29 -2.68 41.08
N GLU A 113 28.14 -2.98 41.71
CA GLU A 113 28.06 -3.33 43.12
C GLU A 113 28.87 -4.58 43.40
N VAL A 114 28.70 -5.64 42.59
CA VAL A 114 29.45 -6.90 42.70
C VAL A 114 30.97 -6.70 42.49
N GLU A 115 31.36 -5.86 41.51
CA GLU A 115 32.79 -5.56 41.28
C GLU A 115 33.43 -4.85 42.47
N VAL A 116 32.71 -3.92 43.10
CA VAL A 116 33.16 -3.23 44.32
C VAL A 116 33.27 -4.22 45.48
N GLU A 117 32.28 -5.06 45.73
CA GLU A 117 32.30 -6.07 46.78
C GLU A 117 33.45 -7.07 46.56
N TYR A 118 33.64 -7.54 45.33
CA TYR A 118 34.74 -8.43 44.98
C TYR A 118 36.11 -7.78 45.25
N SER A 119 36.30 -6.54 44.86
CA SER A 119 37.56 -5.81 45.11
C SER A 119 37.83 -5.63 46.60
N THR A 120 36.79 -5.33 47.37
CA THR A 120 36.88 -5.18 48.82
C THR A 120 37.23 -6.50 49.49
N LEU A 121 36.56 -7.60 49.11
CA LEU A 121 36.82 -8.93 49.64
C LEU A 121 38.24 -9.39 49.31
N LYS A 122 38.70 -9.17 48.08
CA LYS A 122 40.05 -9.51 47.62
C LYS A 122 41.09 -8.77 48.46
N ARG A 123 40.90 -7.47 48.77
CA ARG A 123 41.78 -6.69 49.63
C ARG A 123 41.78 -7.24 51.05
N THR A 124 40.64 -7.61 51.61
CA THR A 124 40.51 -8.18 52.94
C THR A 124 41.26 -9.50 53.04
N VAL A 125 41.12 -10.39 52.04
CA VAL A 125 41.86 -11.68 51.99
C VAL A 125 43.37 -11.43 51.93
N GLN A 126 43.84 -10.51 51.07
CA GLN A 126 45.27 -10.17 50.98
C GLN A 126 45.81 -9.65 52.30
N ASN A 127 45.09 -8.76 52.98
CA ASN A 127 45.48 -8.24 54.28
C ASN A 127 45.59 -9.32 55.35
N LYS A 128 44.64 -10.23 55.39
CA LYS A 128 44.68 -11.40 56.33
C LYS A 128 45.82 -12.35 56.03
N GLU A 129 46.14 -12.60 54.79
CA GLU A 129 47.29 -13.40 54.38
C GLU A 129 48.61 -12.77 54.82
N GLU A 130 48.76 -11.43 54.64
CA GLU A 130 49.93 -10.69 55.10
C GLU A 130 50.07 -10.70 56.64
N GLU A 131 48.95 -10.48 57.35
CA GLU A 131 48.93 -10.59 58.81
C GLU A 131 49.33 -12.02 59.31
N GLY A 132 48.80 -13.04 58.60
CA GLY A 132 49.18 -14.47 58.91
C GLY A 132 50.67 -14.70 58.71
N LYS A 133 51.23 -14.21 57.60
CA LYS A 133 52.71 -14.29 57.36
C LYS A 133 53.52 -13.59 58.42
N LYS A 134 53.10 -12.37 58.83
CA LYS A 134 53.78 -11.65 59.91
C LYS A 134 53.74 -12.40 61.26
N ARG A 135 52.59 -12.97 61.62
CA ARG A 135 52.46 -13.76 62.82
C ARG A 135 53.37 -15.03 62.80
N GLN A 136 53.40 -15.69 61.64
CA GLN A 136 54.27 -16.85 61.48
C GLN A 136 55.77 -16.49 61.64
N SER A 137 56.21 -15.40 61.01
CA SER A 137 57.57 -14.89 61.13
C SER A 137 57.92 -14.54 62.57
N MET A 138 56.98 -13.90 63.28
CA MET A 138 57.16 -13.59 64.70
C MET A 138 57.30 -14.82 65.57
N LEU A 139 56.50 -15.87 65.32
CA LEU A 139 56.56 -17.12 66.02
C LEU A 139 57.85 -17.88 65.73
N GLU A 140 58.37 -17.83 64.54
CA GLU A 140 59.66 -18.40 64.15
C GLU A 140 60.81 -17.73 64.85
N VAL A 141 60.86 -16.43 64.90
CA VAL A 141 61.86 -15.65 65.62
C VAL A 141 61.81 -15.95 67.11
N ARG A 142 60.61 -15.96 67.67
CA ARG A 142 60.44 -16.30 69.11
C ARG A 142 60.92 -17.72 69.44
N SER A 143 60.67 -18.68 68.61
CA SER A 143 61.13 -20.05 68.73
C SER A 143 62.66 -20.13 68.72
N LEU A 144 63.33 -19.33 67.86
CA LEU A 144 64.77 -19.27 67.77
C LEU A 144 65.43 -18.61 69.00
N ILE A 145 64.78 -17.62 69.63
CA ILE A 145 65.28 -16.93 70.83
C ILE A 145 65.19 -17.80 72.09
N PHE A 146 64.15 -18.66 72.18
CA PHE A 146 63.91 -19.51 73.40
C PHE A 146 64.34 -20.96 73.26
N SER A 147 65.00 -21.27 72.19
CA SER A 147 65.57 -22.64 72.04
C SER A 147 66.98 -22.82 72.63
#